data_060fade2496f98764f4f528e0b58bdb0
#
_entry.id   060fade2496f98764f4f528e0b58bdb0
#
_cell.length_a   1.000
_cell.length_b   1.000
_cell.length_c   1.000
_cell.angle_alpha   90.00
_cell.angle_beta   90.00
_cell.angle_gamma   90.00
#
_symmetry.space_group_name_H-M   'P 1'
#
loop_
_entity.id
_entity.type
_entity.pdbx_description
1 polymer ?
#
loop_
_entity_poly.entity_id
_entity_poly.type
_entity_poly.pdbx_seq_one_letter_code
_entity_poly.pdbx_strand_id
1 'polypeptide(L)'
;MPPPPPPWRKLVIAVVFSSVMELYSSIAEAAIPEAAQLSYTKPGDFILGGIFPLNLEGTASCGSVPTVTTLQLTEAMVYAVESVNRREDLLPNKTLGFDIRDDCFAEDTALWAALSLINNDQCGVYEQGNLVGIVGPLTSTQ
;
A
#
# COMPACT_ATOMS: atom_id res chain seq x y z
N MET A 1 -0.41 -14.53 53.86
CA MET A 1 -1.19 -14.13 52.65
C MET A 1 -1.00 -12.65 52.45
N PRO A 2 -0.63 -12.18 51.26
CA PRO A 2 -0.55 -10.73 50.99
C PRO A 2 -1.94 -10.11 51.07
N PRO A 3 -2.08 -8.86 51.53
CA PRO A 3 -3.37 -8.18 51.60
C PRO A 3 -3.94 -7.98 50.20
N PRO A 4 -5.29 -7.98 50.07
CA PRO A 4 -5.92 -7.76 48.77
C PRO A 4 -5.57 -6.35 48.25
N PRO A 5 -5.40 -6.19 46.90
CA PRO A 5 -5.06 -4.89 46.34
C PRO A 5 -6.19 -3.88 46.60
N PRO A 6 -5.83 -2.61 46.87
CA PRO A 6 -6.83 -1.59 47.16
C PRO A 6 -7.77 -1.34 45.96
N PRO A 7 -9.03 -1.01 46.22
CA PRO A 7 -10.06 -0.90 45.16
C PRO A 7 -9.73 0.15 44.07
N TRP A 8 -8.97 1.19 44.41
CA TRP A 8 -8.55 2.21 43.46
C TRP A 8 -7.60 1.69 42.38
N ARG A 9 -6.82 0.58 42.63
CA ARG A 9 -5.98 -0.03 41.58
C ARG A 9 -6.78 -0.51 40.36
N LYS A 10 -7.95 -1.09 40.58
CA LYS A 10 -8.85 -1.51 39.48
C LYS A 10 -9.36 -0.32 38.69
N LEU A 11 -9.65 0.79 39.39
CA LEU A 11 -10.16 2.00 38.77
C LEU A 11 -9.06 2.68 37.90
N VAL A 12 -7.85 2.78 38.43
CA VAL A 12 -6.70 3.35 37.70
C VAL A 12 -6.39 2.51 36.44
N ILE A 13 -6.37 1.19 36.58
CA ILE A 13 -6.13 0.29 35.42
C ILE A 13 -7.22 0.46 34.35
N ALA A 14 -8.49 0.55 34.75
CA ALA A 14 -9.61 0.73 33.85
C ALA A 14 -9.52 2.07 33.10
N VAL A 15 -9.20 3.16 33.78
CA VAL A 15 -9.07 4.50 33.19
C VAL A 15 -7.87 4.54 32.23
N VAL A 16 -6.72 4.01 32.63
CA VAL A 16 -5.53 3.97 31.75
C VAL A 16 -5.81 3.11 30.53
N PHE A 17 -6.48 1.96 30.69
CA PHE A 17 -6.81 1.09 29.57
C PHE A 17 -7.80 1.76 28.59
N SER A 18 -8.82 2.45 29.12
CA SER A 18 -9.76 3.21 28.29
C SER A 18 -9.05 4.32 27.50
N SER A 19 -8.20 5.10 28.16
CA SER A 19 -7.45 6.18 27.50
C SER A 19 -6.46 5.67 26.45
N VAL A 20 -5.82 4.54 26.70
CA VAL A 20 -4.92 3.89 25.72
C VAL A 20 -5.72 3.35 24.53
N MET A 21 -6.90 2.78 24.76
CA MET A 21 -7.77 2.29 23.69
C MET A 21 -8.34 3.44 22.83
N GLU A 22 -8.67 4.58 23.43
CA GLU A 22 -9.09 5.79 22.69
C GLU A 22 -7.95 6.36 21.87
N LEU A 23 -6.71 6.38 22.42
CA LEU A 23 -5.53 6.76 21.64
C LEU A 23 -5.26 5.80 20.48
N TYR A 24 -5.41 4.50 20.72
CA TYR A 24 -5.23 3.48 19.66
C TYR A 24 -6.28 3.61 18.56
N SER A 25 -7.53 3.87 18.89
CA SER A 25 -8.58 4.09 17.90
C SER A 25 -8.36 5.37 17.09
N SER A 26 -7.85 6.43 17.73
CA SER A 26 -7.50 7.69 17.06
C SER A 26 -6.30 7.56 16.11
N ILE A 27 -5.35 6.68 16.41
CA ILE A 27 -4.19 6.39 15.55
C ILE A 27 -4.59 5.45 14.39
N ALA A 28 -5.50 4.51 14.64
CA ALA A 28 -6.01 3.60 13.61
C ALA A 28 -6.87 4.30 12.55
N GLU A 29 -7.36 5.51 12.86
CA GLU A 29 -8.15 6.35 11.96
C GLU A 29 -7.29 7.41 11.24
N ALA A 30 -5.95 7.29 11.27
CA ALA A 30 -5.09 8.03 10.36
C ALA A 30 -5.46 7.59 8.94
N ALA A 31 -6.32 8.38 8.31
CA ALA A 31 -6.85 8.09 6.98
C ALA A 31 -5.67 7.88 6.03
N ILE A 32 -5.65 6.72 5.37
CA ILE A 32 -4.72 6.47 4.25
C ILE A 32 -4.92 7.64 3.28
N PRO A 33 -3.87 8.35 2.87
CA PRO A 33 -4.00 9.41 1.90
C PRO A 33 -4.80 8.94 0.69
N GLU A 34 -5.75 9.74 0.22
CA GLU A 34 -6.64 9.38 -0.91
C GLU A 34 -5.84 8.94 -2.14
N ALA A 35 -4.68 9.55 -2.34
CA ALA A 35 -3.72 9.19 -3.36
C ALA A 35 -3.22 7.73 -3.27
N ALA A 36 -2.92 7.26 -2.08
CA ALA A 36 -2.49 5.88 -1.87
C ALA A 36 -3.60 4.85 -2.09
N GLN A 37 -4.85 5.29 -2.25
CA GLN A 37 -6.00 4.45 -2.56
C GLN A 37 -6.23 4.29 -4.07
N LEU A 38 -5.71 5.21 -4.90
CA LEU A 38 -5.79 5.08 -6.35
C LEU A 38 -4.94 3.92 -6.82
N SER A 39 -5.58 2.95 -7.46
CA SER A 39 -4.91 1.76 -7.97
C SER A 39 -5.36 1.40 -9.37
N TYR A 40 -4.42 0.94 -10.17
CA TYR A 40 -4.67 0.29 -11.44
C TYR A 40 -4.22 -1.17 -11.35
N THR A 41 -5.18 -2.09 -11.34
CA THR A 41 -4.94 -3.50 -11.02
C THR A 41 -5.33 -4.42 -12.16
N LYS A 42 -4.56 -5.50 -12.31
CA LYS A 42 -4.88 -6.65 -13.16
C LYS A 42 -4.65 -7.92 -12.36
N PRO A 43 -5.65 -8.81 -12.25
CA PRO A 43 -5.49 -10.05 -11.50
C PRO A 43 -4.50 -11.01 -12.19
N GLY A 44 -3.91 -11.90 -11.39
CA GLY A 44 -3.01 -12.96 -11.84
C GLY A 44 -2.66 -13.90 -10.70
N ASP A 45 -2.04 -15.03 -11.00
CA ASP A 45 -1.54 -15.98 -9.99
C ASP A 45 -0.41 -15.36 -9.14
N PHE A 46 0.36 -14.46 -9.75
CA PHE A 46 1.37 -13.63 -9.11
C PHE A 46 1.05 -12.17 -9.36
N ILE A 47 1.27 -11.31 -8.38
CA ILE A 47 1.04 -9.87 -8.49
C ILE A 47 2.37 -9.12 -8.39
N LEU A 48 2.65 -8.28 -9.37
CA LEU A 48 3.77 -7.35 -9.32
C LEU A 48 3.23 -5.97 -8.89
N GLY A 49 3.72 -5.47 -7.76
CA GLY A 49 3.42 -4.13 -7.29
C GLY A 49 4.16 -3.07 -8.12
N GLY A 50 3.53 -1.94 -8.38
CA GLY A 50 4.14 -0.77 -9.01
C GLY A 50 3.87 0.48 -8.21
N ILE A 51 4.89 1.33 -8.00
CA ILE A 51 4.73 2.62 -7.33
C ILE A 51 5.34 3.67 -8.26
N PHE A 52 4.49 4.52 -8.83
CA PHE A 52 4.90 5.51 -9.83
C PHE A 52 4.23 6.86 -9.57
N PRO A 53 4.90 7.98 -9.87
CA PRO A 53 4.33 9.31 -9.75
C PRO A 53 3.40 9.61 -10.92
N LEU A 54 2.16 9.12 -10.85
CA LEU A 54 1.14 9.38 -11.87
C LEU A 54 0.60 10.80 -11.79
N ASN A 55 0.63 11.39 -10.59
CA ASN A 55 0.28 12.77 -10.33
C ASN A 55 1.40 13.48 -9.57
N LEU A 56 1.40 14.81 -9.62
CA LEU A 56 2.28 15.64 -8.80
C LEU A 56 1.76 15.74 -7.38
N GLU A 57 2.62 16.16 -6.46
CA GLU A 57 2.20 16.54 -5.11
C GLU A 57 1.16 17.66 -5.15
N GLY A 58 0.13 17.53 -4.31
CA GLY A 58 -0.94 18.52 -4.14
C GLY A 58 -1.10 18.90 -2.68
N THR A 59 -1.88 19.93 -2.39
CA THR A 59 -2.08 20.46 -1.03
C THR A 59 -3.01 19.62 -0.15
N ALA A 60 -3.91 18.84 -0.74
CA ALA A 60 -4.89 18.02 -0.01
C ALA A 60 -5.09 16.64 -0.66
N SER A 61 -4.72 16.50 -1.90
CA SER A 61 -4.76 15.26 -2.68
C SER A 61 -3.68 15.35 -3.75
N CYS A 62 -3.47 14.29 -4.53
CA CYS A 62 -2.58 14.38 -5.69
C CYS A 62 -2.99 15.51 -6.63
N GLY A 63 -2.01 16.20 -7.16
CA GLY A 63 -2.17 17.29 -8.11
C GLY A 63 -2.39 16.81 -9.56
N SER A 64 -1.96 17.63 -10.51
CA SER A 64 -2.09 17.32 -11.94
C SER A 64 -1.11 16.23 -12.40
N VAL A 65 -1.41 15.59 -13.52
CA VAL A 65 -0.49 14.65 -14.18
C VAL A 65 0.80 15.39 -14.60
N PRO A 66 1.99 14.95 -14.17
CA PRO A 66 3.20 15.72 -14.33
C PRO A 66 3.71 15.76 -15.77
N THR A 67 3.91 14.64 -16.38
CA THR A 67 4.48 14.53 -17.73
C THR A 67 4.11 13.22 -18.40
N VAL A 68 4.31 13.18 -19.73
CA VAL A 68 4.16 11.94 -20.50
C VAL A 68 5.14 10.85 -20.04
N THR A 69 6.30 11.23 -19.50
CA THR A 69 7.35 10.28 -19.09
C THR A 69 6.88 9.35 -17.98
N THR A 70 6.15 9.85 -17.00
CA THR A 70 5.67 9.03 -15.87
C THR A 70 4.60 8.04 -16.32
N LEU A 71 3.73 8.43 -17.23
CA LEU A 71 2.78 7.53 -17.88
C LEU A 71 3.50 6.45 -18.69
N GLN A 72 4.58 6.79 -19.39
CA GLN A 72 5.37 5.82 -20.15
C GLN A 72 5.99 4.73 -19.27
N LEU A 73 6.37 5.04 -18.04
CA LEU A 73 6.92 4.05 -17.11
C LEU A 73 5.84 3.06 -16.64
N THR A 74 4.66 3.55 -16.36
CA THR A 74 3.50 2.71 -16.05
C THR A 74 3.15 1.79 -17.21
N GLU A 75 3.05 2.35 -18.39
CA GLU A 75 2.78 1.58 -19.63
C GLU A 75 3.89 0.56 -19.93
N ALA A 76 5.15 0.91 -19.65
CA ALA A 76 6.28 -0.01 -19.80
C ALA A 76 6.16 -1.22 -18.86
N MET A 77 5.74 -1.00 -17.60
CA MET A 77 5.47 -2.09 -16.67
C MET A 77 4.32 -2.97 -17.15
N VAL A 78 3.20 -2.37 -17.57
CA VAL A 78 2.05 -3.12 -18.11
C VAL A 78 2.46 -3.94 -19.32
N TYR A 79 3.20 -3.32 -20.25
CA TYR A 79 3.71 -4.02 -21.44
C TYR A 79 4.65 -5.17 -21.08
N ALA A 80 5.52 -4.98 -20.08
CA ALA A 80 6.43 -6.03 -19.61
C ALA A 80 5.65 -7.22 -19.04
N VAL A 81 4.68 -6.97 -18.16
CA VAL A 81 3.79 -8.00 -17.60
C VAL A 81 3.06 -8.77 -18.71
N GLU A 82 2.49 -8.06 -19.67
CA GLU A 82 1.81 -8.70 -20.80
C GLU A 82 2.78 -9.48 -21.70
N SER A 83 4.00 -9.00 -21.85
CA SER A 83 5.03 -9.70 -22.61
C SER A 83 5.48 -10.99 -21.93
N VAL A 84 5.57 -10.99 -20.61
CA VAL A 84 5.81 -12.21 -19.83
C VAL A 84 4.67 -13.20 -20.00
N ASN A 85 3.42 -12.74 -19.90
CA ASN A 85 2.24 -13.60 -20.03
C ASN A 85 2.05 -14.19 -21.44
N ARG A 86 2.61 -13.57 -22.47
CA ARG A 86 2.60 -14.13 -23.84
C ARG A 86 3.64 -15.23 -24.05
N ARG A 87 4.55 -15.42 -23.11
CA ARG A 87 5.63 -16.40 -23.20
C ARG A 87 5.34 -17.61 -22.33
N GLU A 88 4.84 -18.68 -22.95
CA GLU A 88 4.51 -19.95 -22.25
C GLU A 88 5.72 -20.63 -21.60
N ASP A 89 6.95 -20.29 -22.03
CA ASP A 89 8.19 -20.80 -21.48
C ASP A 89 8.60 -20.14 -20.15
N LEU A 90 8.07 -18.96 -19.80
CA LEU A 90 8.41 -18.24 -18.58
C LEU A 90 7.51 -18.61 -17.40
N LEU A 91 6.20 -18.63 -17.61
CA LEU A 91 5.21 -18.91 -16.56
C LEU A 91 4.20 -19.95 -17.06
N PRO A 92 4.60 -21.23 -17.18
CA PRO A 92 3.72 -22.25 -17.72
C PRO A 92 2.48 -22.44 -16.82
N ASN A 93 1.29 -22.27 -17.40
CA ASN A 93 -0.02 -22.35 -16.72
C ASN A 93 -0.19 -21.37 -15.54
N LYS A 94 0.55 -20.25 -15.54
CA LYS A 94 0.49 -19.20 -14.55
C LYS A 94 0.41 -17.83 -15.22
N THR A 95 -0.20 -16.89 -14.54
CA THR A 95 -0.36 -15.52 -15.01
C THR A 95 0.28 -14.53 -14.04
N LEU A 96 0.92 -13.51 -14.59
CA LEU A 96 1.40 -12.35 -13.85
C LEU A 96 0.38 -11.23 -13.96
N GLY A 97 -0.14 -10.80 -12.84
CA GLY A 97 -0.95 -9.58 -12.69
C GLY A 97 -0.12 -8.43 -12.17
N PHE A 98 -0.76 -7.30 -11.94
CA PHE A 98 -0.13 -6.14 -11.32
C PHE A 98 -1.10 -5.35 -10.44
N ASP A 99 -0.54 -4.60 -9.48
CA ASP A 99 -1.23 -3.57 -8.70
C ASP A 99 -0.34 -2.32 -8.68
N ILE A 100 -0.74 -1.30 -9.45
CA ILE A 100 0.01 -0.06 -9.61
C ILE A 100 -0.64 1.02 -8.76
N ARG A 101 0.17 1.72 -7.98
CA ARG A 101 -0.21 2.79 -7.06
C ARG A 101 0.47 4.09 -7.43
N ASP A 102 -0.25 5.19 -7.19
CA ASP A 102 0.27 6.54 -7.36
C ASP A 102 0.98 6.99 -6.07
N ASP A 103 2.23 7.45 -6.19
CA ASP A 103 2.97 8.04 -5.07
C ASP A 103 2.85 9.57 -5.02
N CYS A 104 2.17 10.19 -5.97
CA CYS A 104 1.98 11.64 -6.09
C CYS A 104 3.29 12.44 -5.99
N PHE A 105 4.42 11.84 -6.34
CA PHE A 105 5.74 12.46 -6.20
C PHE A 105 6.10 12.83 -4.75
N ALA A 106 5.52 12.14 -3.75
CA ALA A 106 5.67 12.40 -2.34
C ALA A 106 6.13 11.13 -1.59
N GLU A 107 7.12 11.28 -0.70
CA GLU A 107 7.76 10.15 -0.01
C GLU A 107 6.82 9.43 0.95
N ASP A 108 6.01 10.18 1.67
CA ASP A 108 5.01 9.65 2.60
C ASP A 108 3.92 8.87 1.86
N THR A 109 3.47 9.38 0.71
CA THR A 109 2.50 8.68 -0.15
C THR A 109 3.11 7.41 -0.75
N ALA A 110 4.38 7.45 -1.18
CA ALA A 110 5.10 6.26 -1.65
C ALA A 110 5.20 5.18 -0.56
N LEU A 111 5.49 5.59 0.69
CA LEU A 111 5.53 4.66 1.82
C LEU A 111 4.15 4.04 2.07
N TRP A 112 3.08 4.84 2.07
CA TRP A 112 1.72 4.34 2.21
C TRP A 112 1.31 3.41 1.08
N ALA A 113 1.68 3.72 -0.15
CA ALA A 113 1.46 2.85 -1.31
C ALA A 113 2.16 1.50 -1.13
N ALA A 114 3.41 1.48 -0.69
CA ALA A 114 4.15 0.26 -0.42
C ALA A 114 3.51 -0.59 0.70
N LEU A 115 3.16 0.05 1.82
CA LEU A 115 2.49 -0.62 2.92
C LEU A 115 1.12 -1.19 2.52
N SER A 116 0.37 -0.47 1.69
CA SER A 116 -0.94 -0.95 1.22
C SER A 116 -0.81 -2.16 0.28
N LEU A 117 0.20 -2.20 -0.59
CA LEU A 117 0.50 -3.38 -1.42
C LEU A 117 0.80 -4.61 -0.55
N ILE A 118 1.64 -4.45 0.49
CA ILE A 118 2.01 -5.54 1.40
C ILE A 118 0.80 -5.97 2.24
N ASN A 119 0.02 -5.03 2.75
CA ASN A 119 -1.18 -5.34 3.55
C ASN A 119 -2.26 -6.03 2.71
N ASN A 120 -2.45 -5.64 1.47
CA ASN A 120 -3.40 -6.28 0.57
C ASN A 120 -3.07 -7.76 0.34
N ASP A 121 -1.77 -8.09 0.23
CA ASP A 121 -1.31 -9.47 0.14
C ASP A 121 -1.61 -10.24 1.43
N GLN A 122 -1.25 -9.67 2.59
CA GLN A 122 -1.44 -10.33 3.89
C GLN A 122 -2.92 -10.45 4.29
N CYS A 123 -3.77 -9.50 3.90
CA CYS A 123 -5.20 -9.52 4.22
C CYS A 123 -6.05 -10.30 3.21
N GLY A 124 -5.43 -10.90 2.18
CA GLY A 124 -6.13 -11.68 1.17
C GLY A 124 -7.04 -10.83 0.27
N VAL A 125 -6.72 -9.55 0.10
CA VAL A 125 -7.47 -8.65 -0.80
C VAL A 125 -7.28 -9.06 -2.25
N TYR A 126 -6.13 -9.64 -2.58
CA TYR A 126 -5.96 -10.32 -3.86
C TYR A 126 -6.72 -11.65 -3.81
N GLU A 127 -7.90 -11.71 -4.42
CA GLU A 127 -8.71 -12.94 -4.49
C GLU A 127 -7.96 -14.10 -5.15
N GLN A 128 -7.00 -13.76 -6.00
CA GLN A 128 -6.08 -14.69 -6.66
C GLN A 128 -4.72 -14.01 -6.80
N GLY A 129 -3.68 -14.65 -6.30
CA GLY A 129 -2.30 -14.21 -6.49
C GLY A 129 -1.61 -13.72 -5.22
N ASN A 130 -0.28 -13.91 -5.22
CA ASN A 130 0.60 -13.44 -4.17
C ASN A 130 1.44 -12.29 -4.70
N LEU A 131 1.69 -11.28 -3.89
CA LEU A 131 2.64 -10.21 -4.22
C LEU A 131 4.06 -10.80 -4.28
N VAL A 132 4.70 -10.71 -5.45
CA VAL A 132 6.03 -11.30 -5.69
C VAL A 132 7.15 -10.27 -5.69
N GLY A 133 6.82 -8.99 -5.75
CA GLY A 133 7.79 -7.90 -5.71
C GLY A 133 7.14 -6.56 -5.98
N ILE A 134 7.90 -5.49 -5.73
CA ILE A 134 7.49 -4.11 -5.96
C ILE A 134 8.54 -3.41 -6.82
N VAL A 135 8.08 -2.68 -7.83
CA VAL A 135 8.88 -1.81 -8.71
C VAL A 135 8.60 -0.35 -8.37
N GLY A 136 9.65 0.44 -8.15
CA GLY A 136 9.55 1.84 -7.74
C GLY A 136 9.84 2.02 -6.25
N PRO A 137 9.72 3.23 -5.68
CA PRO A 137 9.44 4.49 -6.38
C PRO A 137 10.61 4.99 -7.23
N LEU A 138 10.33 5.92 -8.15
CA LEU A 138 11.33 6.44 -9.09
C LEU A 138 12.17 7.58 -8.51
N THR A 139 11.70 8.21 -7.45
CA THR A 139 12.39 9.30 -6.77
C THR A 139 13.20 8.75 -5.62
N SER A 140 14.52 8.86 -5.72
CA SER A 140 15.37 8.83 -4.54
C SER A 140 15.35 10.24 -3.92
N THR A 141 15.22 10.32 -2.62
CA THR A 141 15.46 11.53 -1.83
C THR A 141 16.75 12.20 -2.31
N GLN A 142 16.65 13.44 -2.72
CA GLN A 142 17.82 14.31 -2.86
C GLN A 142 18.25 14.81 -1.50
#